data_38976c26b871f026ac43738ecc713d0b
#
_entry.id   38976c26b871f026ac43738ecc713d0b
#
_cell.length_a   1.000
_cell.length_b   1.000
_cell.length_c   1.000
_cell.angle_alpha   90.00
_cell.angle_beta   90.00
_cell.angle_gamma   90.00
#
_symmetry.space_group_name_H-M   'P 1'
#
loop_
_entity.id
_entity.type
_entity.pdbx_description
1 polymer ?
#
loop_
_entity_poly.entity_id
_entity_poly.type
_entity_poly.pdbx_seq_one_letter_code
_entity_poly.pdbx_strand_id
1 'polypeptide(L)'
;MEAFHLRCPTLHSLKPKHTNIVFLKTHKTASSTMQNILFRFAERNNLTLALPKPSCGYLFCYPQFFSSHFVHPDTLPPNMISSHMRFNKTALQRLMPNDTIYITILREPASMFESLFTYFTVYSEAFKRVPKGSLEAFIADPLRYYRPNEGNSMFAHNTLTFDLGGNKDRPATDVTYAQTFAAEVEKVFSLVMISEYFDESLVLLRHLLSWDLDDIVYLKLNVRTESSKKSLSPGLPGKIRAWNSIDAYLYDYFNASLWVKLSALGLDCVAKEVYLLRQAQERLTKRCFGKQIPLSRSASEIKNKDLRPWLPSNMVQIAGYDLPTNITNEVKEFCLKYIMPEVQYTQKLLQSQLVKRHQSSQI
;
A
#
# COMPACT_ATOMS: atom_id res chain seq x y z
N MET A 1 -0.06 -38.20 -25.95
CA MET A 1 -0.40 -37.28 -24.83
C MET A 1 -0.41 -35.88 -25.40
N GLU A 2 -1.59 -35.41 -25.81
CA GLU A 2 -1.75 -34.03 -26.30
C GLU A 2 -1.63 -33.09 -25.14
N ALA A 3 -0.62 -32.18 -25.21
CA ALA A 3 -0.48 -31.10 -24.26
C ALA A 3 -1.70 -30.17 -24.38
N PHE A 4 -2.59 -30.23 -23.41
CA PHE A 4 -3.64 -29.25 -23.23
C PHE A 4 -2.97 -27.88 -23.04
N HIS A 5 -2.83 -27.12 -24.11
CA HIS A 5 -2.50 -25.72 -24.07
C HIS A 5 -3.73 -24.98 -23.49
N LEU A 6 -3.84 -24.89 -22.18
CA LEU A 6 -4.71 -23.94 -21.53
C LEU A 6 -4.34 -22.55 -22.06
N ARG A 7 -5.18 -22.01 -22.94
CA ARG A 7 -5.02 -20.63 -23.43
C ARG A 7 -5.33 -19.72 -22.26
N CYS A 8 -4.28 -19.13 -21.68
CA CYS A 8 -4.47 -18.04 -20.74
C CYS A 8 -5.42 -17.01 -21.38
N PRO A 9 -6.38 -16.45 -20.62
CA PRO A 9 -7.21 -15.38 -21.11
C PRO A 9 -6.31 -14.31 -21.71
N THR A 10 -6.32 -14.17 -23.03
CA THR A 10 -5.52 -13.15 -23.70
C THR A 10 -6.11 -11.80 -23.32
N LEU A 11 -5.34 -10.98 -22.64
CA LEU A 11 -5.67 -9.57 -22.34
C LEU A 11 -5.60 -8.69 -23.59
N HIS A 12 -5.77 -9.23 -24.78
CA HIS A 12 -6.16 -8.46 -25.94
C HIS A 12 -7.64 -8.06 -25.80
N SER A 13 -7.94 -7.42 -24.66
CA SER A 13 -9.25 -6.85 -24.52
C SER A 13 -9.25 -5.55 -25.29
N LEU A 14 -10.12 -5.46 -26.25
CA LEU A 14 -10.63 -4.23 -26.86
C LEU A 14 -11.26 -3.29 -25.80
N LYS A 15 -11.18 -3.65 -24.51
CA LYS A 15 -11.71 -2.88 -23.40
C LYS A 15 -10.73 -1.78 -23.01
N PRO A 16 -11.19 -0.54 -22.87
CA PRO A 16 -10.35 0.55 -22.39
C PRO A 16 -9.87 0.26 -20.95
N LYS A 17 -8.68 0.77 -20.63
CA LYS A 17 -8.13 0.68 -19.26
C LYS A 17 -9.06 1.39 -18.30
N HIS A 18 -9.38 0.74 -17.19
CA HIS A 18 -10.16 1.36 -16.13
C HIS A 18 -9.29 2.39 -15.37
N THR A 19 -9.85 3.58 -15.15
CA THR A 19 -9.10 4.73 -14.63
C THR A 19 -9.65 5.29 -13.31
N ASN A 20 -10.90 4.95 -12.94
CA ASN A 20 -11.53 5.45 -11.74
C ASN A 20 -11.30 4.48 -10.57
N ILE A 21 -10.35 4.82 -9.68
CA ILE A 21 -9.83 3.89 -8.66
C ILE A 21 -9.75 4.55 -7.30
N VAL A 22 -10.26 3.87 -6.29
CA VAL A 22 -9.95 4.14 -4.88
C VAL A 22 -9.01 3.05 -4.38
N PHE A 23 -7.80 3.43 -4.03
CA PHE A 23 -6.89 2.57 -3.28
C PHE A 23 -6.84 3.01 -1.82
N LEU A 24 -7.43 2.22 -0.94
CA LEU A 24 -7.24 2.39 0.49
C LEU A 24 -5.85 1.91 0.88
N LYS A 25 -4.98 2.86 1.17
CA LYS A 25 -3.61 2.60 1.59
C LYS A 25 -3.59 2.22 3.07
N THR A 26 -3.45 0.93 3.37
CA THR A 26 -3.31 0.40 4.73
C THR A 26 -1.88 0.48 5.24
N HIS A 27 -1.70 0.43 6.56
CA HIS A 27 -0.39 0.61 7.19
C HIS A 27 0.46 -0.67 7.13
N LYS A 28 1.73 -0.51 6.74
CA LYS A 28 2.80 -1.54 6.77
C LYS A 28 2.53 -2.81 5.96
N THR A 29 1.80 -2.68 4.84
CA THR A 29 1.34 -3.75 3.96
C THR A 29 1.96 -3.72 2.56
N ALA A 30 3.13 -3.11 2.36
CA ALA A 30 3.73 -2.79 1.05
C ALA A 30 2.93 -1.77 0.22
N SER A 31 1.99 -1.07 0.82
CA SER A 31 1.08 -0.14 0.16
C SER A 31 1.77 1.07 -0.49
N SER A 32 2.99 1.45 -0.07
CA SER A 32 3.78 2.51 -0.73
C SER A 32 4.27 2.10 -2.12
N THR A 33 4.58 0.82 -2.33
CA THR A 33 4.88 0.28 -3.67
C THR A 33 3.64 0.33 -4.56
N MET A 34 2.49 -0.09 -4.03
CA MET A 34 1.22 -0.02 -4.76
C MET A 34 0.84 1.41 -5.11
N GLN A 35 0.98 2.35 -4.17
CA GLN A 35 0.73 3.77 -4.41
C GLN A 35 1.62 4.33 -5.52
N ASN A 36 2.91 3.97 -5.55
CA ASN A 36 3.83 4.37 -6.62
C ASN A 36 3.37 3.86 -8.00
N ILE A 37 2.88 2.63 -8.10
CA ILE A 37 2.30 2.08 -9.32
C ILE A 37 1.13 2.96 -9.80
N LEU A 38 0.21 3.29 -8.90
CA LEU A 38 -0.97 4.12 -9.19
C LEU A 38 -0.58 5.54 -9.59
N PHE A 39 0.37 6.15 -8.92
CA PHE A 39 0.86 7.50 -9.24
C PHE A 39 1.48 7.57 -10.64
N ARG A 40 2.30 6.59 -11.00
CA ARG A 40 2.88 6.50 -12.36
C ARG A 40 1.83 6.23 -13.42
N PHE A 41 0.85 5.39 -13.12
CA PHE A 41 -0.28 5.15 -14.03
C PHE A 41 -1.09 6.43 -14.25
N ALA A 42 -1.43 7.15 -13.19
CA ALA A 42 -2.18 8.39 -13.28
C ALA A 42 -1.41 9.46 -14.07
N GLU A 43 -0.12 9.64 -13.80
CA GLU A 43 0.74 10.60 -14.50
C GLU A 43 0.84 10.27 -16.01
N ARG A 44 1.03 8.99 -16.37
CA ARG A 44 1.14 8.52 -17.75
C ARG A 44 -0.15 8.68 -18.55
N ASN A 45 -1.30 8.51 -17.89
CA ASN A 45 -2.61 8.60 -18.52
C ASN A 45 -3.29 9.97 -18.33
N ASN A 46 -2.55 10.98 -17.85
CA ASN A 46 -3.06 12.33 -17.59
C ASN A 46 -4.32 12.38 -16.70
N LEU A 47 -4.38 11.50 -15.68
CA LEU A 47 -5.50 11.41 -14.76
C LEU A 47 -5.35 12.38 -13.59
N THR A 48 -6.47 12.82 -13.03
CA THR A 48 -6.51 13.65 -11.82
C THR A 48 -6.50 12.76 -10.59
N LEU A 49 -5.51 12.97 -9.72
CA LEU A 49 -5.40 12.33 -8.40
C LEU A 49 -5.99 13.25 -7.34
N ALA A 50 -6.94 12.76 -6.53
CA ALA A 50 -7.28 13.43 -5.29
C ALA A 50 -6.07 13.42 -4.35
N LEU A 51 -5.59 14.60 -3.99
CA LEU A 51 -4.45 14.77 -3.10
C LEU A 51 -4.87 15.50 -1.82
N PRO A 52 -4.24 15.24 -0.68
CA PRO A 52 -4.63 15.86 0.58
C PRO A 52 -4.31 17.36 0.60
N LYS A 53 -5.12 18.11 1.35
CA LYS A 53 -4.81 19.51 1.69
C LYS A 53 -3.52 19.61 2.50
N PRO A 54 -2.77 20.71 2.40
CA PRO A 54 -1.56 20.94 3.19
C PRO A 54 -1.77 20.80 4.70
N SER A 55 -2.95 21.20 5.21
CA SER A 55 -3.32 21.07 6.62
C SER A 55 -3.44 19.62 7.12
N CYS A 56 -3.63 18.66 6.21
CA CYS A 56 -3.65 17.22 6.49
C CYS A 56 -2.28 16.55 6.28
N GLY A 57 -1.25 17.30 5.90
CA GLY A 57 0.06 16.76 5.56
C GLY A 57 0.01 15.90 4.30
N TYR A 58 0.48 14.65 4.40
CA TYR A 58 0.50 13.70 3.28
C TYR A 58 -0.62 12.65 3.35
N LEU A 59 -1.47 12.76 4.37
CA LEU A 59 -2.56 11.84 4.65
C LEU A 59 -3.88 12.60 4.50
N PHE A 60 -5.00 11.90 4.34
CA PHE A 60 -6.31 12.55 4.38
C PHE A 60 -6.76 12.73 5.84
N CYS A 61 -6.04 13.58 6.58
CA CYS A 61 -6.27 13.89 7.99
C CYS A 61 -6.50 12.64 8.88
N TYR A 62 -5.83 11.53 8.56
CA TYR A 62 -5.82 10.33 9.40
C TYR A 62 -5.38 10.69 10.83
N PRO A 63 -6.01 10.18 11.88
CA PRO A 63 -6.93 9.03 11.95
C PRO A 63 -8.44 9.36 11.85
N GLN A 64 -8.82 10.54 11.44
CA GLN A 64 -10.23 10.88 11.24
C GLN A 64 -10.83 10.07 10.08
N PHE A 65 -12.14 9.79 10.14
CA PHE A 65 -12.86 9.23 9.00
C PHE A 65 -12.71 10.13 7.79
N PHE A 66 -12.44 9.54 6.63
CA PHE A 66 -12.28 10.30 5.40
C PHE A 66 -13.47 11.24 5.15
N SER A 67 -13.16 12.46 4.75
CA SER A 67 -14.09 13.47 4.29
C SER A 67 -13.54 14.13 3.01
N SER A 68 -14.44 14.48 2.08
CA SER A 68 -14.07 15.23 0.88
C SER A 68 -13.43 16.58 1.20
N HIS A 69 -13.71 17.15 2.37
CA HIS A 69 -13.06 18.38 2.85
C HIS A 69 -11.54 18.25 3.07
N PHE A 70 -11.01 17.03 3.15
CA PHE A 70 -9.57 16.78 3.29
C PHE A 70 -8.83 16.79 1.95
N VAL A 71 -9.57 16.80 0.83
CA VAL A 71 -9.01 16.82 -0.52
C VAL A 71 -8.71 18.25 -0.94
N HIS A 72 -7.54 18.45 -1.59
CA HIS A 72 -7.17 19.74 -2.14
C HIS A 72 -8.13 20.11 -3.28
N PRO A 73 -8.75 21.30 -3.26
CA PRO A 73 -9.83 21.68 -4.21
C PRO A 73 -9.37 21.64 -5.66
N ASP A 74 -8.10 21.98 -5.94
CA ASP A 74 -7.55 21.98 -7.30
C ASP A 74 -7.21 20.59 -7.83
N THR A 75 -7.49 19.53 -7.05
CA THR A 75 -7.38 18.14 -7.48
C THR A 75 -8.74 17.46 -7.66
N LEU A 76 -9.77 18.25 -7.97
CA LEU A 76 -11.14 17.82 -8.21
C LEU A 76 -11.61 18.18 -9.64
N PRO A 77 -12.50 17.40 -10.26
CA PRO A 77 -12.94 16.05 -9.85
C PRO A 77 -11.84 15.00 -10.09
N PRO A 78 -11.68 14.03 -9.20
CA PRO A 78 -10.61 13.03 -9.33
C PRO A 78 -11.05 11.81 -10.12
N ASN A 79 -10.07 11.19 -10.82
CA ASN A 79 -10.17 9.83 -11.31
C ASN A 79 -9.70 8.84 -10.25
N MET A 80 -8.68 9.20 -9.49
CA MET A 80 -8.05 8.28 -8.54
C MET A 80 -7.83 8.92 -7.18
N ILE A 81 -7.84 8.10 -6.14
CA ILE A 81 -7.42 8.47 -4.80
C ILE A 81 -6.56 7.35 -4.23
N SER A 82 -5.40 7.69 -3.69
CA SER A 82 -4.43 6.74 -3.16
C SER A 82 -3.58 7.39 -2.07
N SER A 83 -4.02 7.29 -0.82
CA SER A 83 -3.25 7.68 0.37
C SER A 83 -3.83 7.05 1.62
N HIS A 84 -3.15 7.23 2.75
CA HIS A 84 -3.70 6.82 4.04
C HIS A 84 -4.94 7.65 4.38
N MET A 85 -6.01 6.96 4.71
CA MET A 85 -7.26 7.50 5.22
C MET A 85 -7.93 6.47 6.12
N ARG A 86 -8.77 6.88 7.03
CA ARG A 86 -9.72 5.97 7.65
C ARG A 86 -10.94 5.86 6.74
N PHE A 87 -11.21 4.67 6.25
CA PHE A 87 -12.19 4.44 5.20
C PHE A 87 -13.59 4.95 5.56
N ASN A 88 -14.22 5.69 4.64
CA ASN A 88 -15.61 6.15 4.72
C ASN A 88 -16.25 6.00 3.34
N LYS A 89 -17.00 4.90 3.16
CA LYS A 89 -17.65 4.55 1.89
C LYS A 89 -18.50 5.69 1.35
N THR A 90 -19.38 6.23 2.18
CA THR A 90 -20.34 7.27 1.77
C THR A 90 -19.64 8.54 1.29
N ALA A 91 -18.61 8.98 1.99
CA ALA A 91 -17.86 10.17 1.60
C ALA A 91 -17.08 9.95 0.28
N LEU A 92 -16.51 8.75 0.08
CA LEU A 92 -15.81 8.39 -1.16
C LEU A 92 -16.78 8.26 -2.34
N GLN A 93 -17.94 7.64 -2.16
CA GLN A 93 -18.95 7.50 -3.22
C GLN A 93 -19.51 8.85 -3.71
N ARG A 94 -19.54 9.87 -2.83
CA ARG A 94 -19.94 11.24 -3.22
C ARG A 94 -18.87 11.99 -3.97
N LEU A 95 -17.61 11.60 -3.79
CA LEU A 95 -16.44 12.25 -4.39
C LEU A 95 -16.06 11.65 -5.73
N MET A 96 -16.12 10.33 -5.83
CA MET A 96 -15.61 9.54 -6.95
C MET A 96 -16.69 9.23 -7.99
N PRO A 97 -16.32 9.01 -9.26
CA PRO A 97 -17.24 8.53 -10.28
C PRO A 97 -17.97 7.23 -9.89
N ASN A 98 -19.17 7.01 -10.43
CA ASN A 98 -20.02 5.87 -10.05
C ASN A 98 -19.43 4.50 -10.43
N ASP A 99 -18.57 4.45 -11.45
CA ASP A 99 -17.90 3.24 -11.93
C ASP A 99 -16.58 2.96 -11.19
N THR A 100 -16.32 3.66 -10.09
CA THR A 100 -15.07 3.54 -9.34
C THR A 100 -14.86 2.15 -8.76
N ILE A 101 -13.69 1.57 -9.05
CA ILE A 101 -13.23 0.31 -8.48
C ILE A 101 -12.46 0.59 -7.17
N TYR A 102 -12.87 -0.10 -6.11
CA TYR A 102 -12.24 0.00 -4.78
C TYR A 102 -11.28 -1.17 -4.61
N ILE A 103 -10.05 -0.87 -4.23
CA ILE A 103 -9.00 -1.86 -3.95
C ILE A 103 -8.26 -1.52 -2.65
N THR A 104 -7.74 -2.53 -1.98
CA THR A 104 -6.90 -2.39 -0.79
C THR A 104 -5.89 -3.54 -0.71
N ILE A 105 -5.01 -3.51 0.27
CA ILE A 105 -3.99 -4.52 0.48
C ILE A 105 -3.86 -4.84 1.97
N LEU A 106 -3.81 -6.13 2.30
CA LEU A 106 -3.59 -6.62 3.66
C LEU A 106 -2.23 -7.34 3.74
N ARG A 107 -1.78 -7.55 4.95
CA ARG A 107 -0.56 -8.29 5.26
C ARG A 107 -0.81 -9.19 6.47
N GLU A 108 -0.04 -10.28 6.56
CA GLU A 108 -0.07 -11.20 7.69
C GLU A 108 0.08 -10.42 9.02
N PRO A 109 -0.90 -10.54 9.94
CA PRO A 109 -1.02 -9.67 11.11
C PRO A 109 0.18 -9.69 12.05
N ALA A 110 0.84 -10.84 12.27
CA ALA A 110 1.99 -10.89 13.16
C ALA A 110 3.19 -10.13 12.57
N SER A 111 3.47 -10.32 11.28
CA SER A 111 4.54 -9.61 10.56
C SER A 111 4.23 -8.13 10.40
N MET A 112 2.95 -7.79 10.20
CA MET A 112 2.51 -6.41 10.11
C MET A 112 2.66 -5.70 11.46
N PHE A 113 2.20 -6.33 12.55
CA PHE A 113 2.25 -5.76 13.89
C PHE A 113 3.69 -5.54 14.37
N GLU A 114 4.59 -6.48 14.12
CA GLU A 114 6.03 -6.28 14.38
C GLU A 114 6.56 -5.03 13.64
N SER A 115 6.14 -4.87 12.39
CA SER A 115 6.52 -3.70 11.60
C SER A 115 5.91 -2.40 12.14
N LEU A 116 4.66 -2.41 12.61
CA LEU A 116 3.99 -1.27 13.25
C LEU A 116 4.68 -0.91 14.57
N PHE A 117 4.93 -1.91 15.41
CA PHE A 117 5.59 -1.72 16.70
C PHE A 117 6.95 -1.03 16.51
N THR A 118 7.79 -1.57 15.62
CA THR A 118 9.11 -0.99 15.32
C THR A 118 8.99 0.43 14.74
N TYR A 119 8.03 0.65 13.82
CA TYR A 119 7.92 1.92 13.10
C TYR A 119 7.31 3.04 13.96
N PHE A 120 6.30 2.73 14.77
CA PHE A 120 5.54 3.70 15.53
C PHE A 120 5.88 3.74 17.03
N THR A 121 7.00 3.16 17.45
CA THR A 121 7.45 3.15 18.86
C THR A 121 7.44 4.53 19.49
N VAL A 122 7.86 5.57 18.76
CA VAL A 122 7.92 6.95 19.28
C VAL A 122 6.62 7.74 19.11
N TYR A 123 5.62 7.18 18.40
CA TYR A 123 4.35 7.86 18.12
C TYR A 123 3.17 7.29 18.90
N SER A 124 3.12 5.98 19.11
CA SER A 124 2.04 5.35 19.87
C SER A 124 2.33 5.38 21.36
N GLU A 125 1.43 5.99 22.13
CA GLU A 125 1.54 6.03 23.59
C GLU A 125 1.60 4.63 24.22
N ALA A 126 0.89 3.68 23.64
CA ALA A 126 0.93 2.27 24.05
C ALA A 126 2.35 1.69 23.91
N PHE A 127 3.05 2.00 22.83
CA PHE A 127 4.39 1.46 22.57
C PHE A 127 5.46 2.18 23.39
N LYS A 128 5.31 3.48 23.64
CA LYS A 128 6.25 4.27 24.49
C LYS A 128 6.34 3.74 25.92
N ARG A 129 5.23 3.18 26.44
CA ARG A 129 5.19 2.65 27.82
C ARG A 129 5.92 1.35 27.97
N VAL A 130 6.28 0.67 26.88
CA VAL A 130 6.89 -0.65 26.94
C VAL A 130 8.35 -0.56 27.35
N PRO A 131 8.76 -1.21 28.43
CA PRO A 131 10.15 -1.19 28.88
C PRO A 131 11.10 -1.66 27.79
N LYS A 132 12.16 -0.89 27.54
CA LYS A 132 13.19 -1.19 26.52
C LYS A 132 12.64 -1.42 25.10
N GLY A 133 11.41 -1.00 24.81
CA GLY A 133 10.77 -1.21 23.52
C GLY A 133 10.67 -2.70 23.10
N SER A 134 10.38 -3.60 24.04
CA SER A 134 10.28 -5.03 23.76
C SER A 134 8.88 -5.39 23.28
N LEU A 135 8.79 -5.90 22.06
CA LEU A 135 7.54 -6.43 21.49
C LEU A 135 7.00 -7.61 22.33
N GLU A 136 7.88 -8.47 22.80
CA GLU A 136 7.53 -9.61 23.67
C GLU A 136 6.89 -9.12 24.99
N ALA A 137 7.43 -8.07 25.58
CA ALA A 137 6.86 -7.49 26.79
C ALA A 137 5.48 -6.88 26.55
N PHE A 138 5.29 -6.20 25.40
CA PHE A 138 3.97 -5.71 25.01
C PHE A 138 2.95 -6.83 24.85
N ILE A 139 3.32 -7.88 24.11
CA ILE A 139 2.40 -9.00 23.80
C ILE A 139 2.17 -9.94 25.01
N ALA A 140 3.07 -9.94 25.99
CA ALA A 140 2.86 -10.70 27.24
C ALA A 140 1.66 -10.15 28.04
N ASP A 141 1.45 -8.82 28.03
CA ASP A 141 0.34 -8.17 28.72
C ASP A 141 -0.04 -6.86 28.00
N PRO A 142 -0.73 -6.94 26.84
CA PRO A 142 -1.06 -5.76 26.05
C PRO A 142 -1.94 -4.76 26.81
N LEU A 143 -2.85 -5.23 27.66
CA LEU A 143 -3.77 -4.37 28.43
C LEU A 143 -3.08 -3.51 29.46
N ARG A 144 -1.88 -3.85 29.86
CA ARG A 144 -1.03 -3.01 30.73
C ARG A 144 -0.65 -1.71 30.03
N TYR A 145 -0.44 -1.75 28.72
CA TYR A 145 0.12 -0.62 27.95
C TYR A 145 -0.91 0.08 27.07
N TYR A 146 -1.87 -0.68 26.56
CA TYR A 146 -2.86 -0.20 25.60
C TYR A 146 -4.04 0.51 26.25
N ARG A 147 -4.45 1.63 25.64
CA ARG A 147 -5.67 2.38 25.99
C ARG A 147 -6.38 2.78 24.68
N PRO A 148 -7.66 2.42 24.47
CA PRO A 148 -8.38 2.63 23.21
C PRO A 148 -8.43 4.07 22.73
N ASN A 149 -8.59 5.02 23.65
CA ASN A 149 -8.85 6.44 23.36
C ASN A 149 -7.59 7.31 23.31
N GLU A 150 -6.42 6.72 23.46
CA GLU A 150 -5.17 7.47 23.41
C GLU A 150 -4.72 7.76 21.99
N GLY A 151 -3.93 8.82 21.84
CA GLY A 151 -3.34 9.21 20.59
C GLY A 151 -2.53 8.06 19.96
N ASN A 152 -2.80 7.81 18.69
CA ASN A 152 -2.15 6.75 17.90
C ASN A 152 -2.36 5.32 18.44
N SER A 153 -3.42 5.09 19.21
CA SER A 153 -3.80 3.74 19.69
C SER A 153 -4.12 2.76 18.57
N MET A 154 -4.55 3.27 17.41
CA MET A 154 -4.86 2.45 16.24
C MET A 154 -3.66 1.67 15.70
N PHE A 155 -2.42 2.07 15.98
CA PHE A 155 -1.25 1.29 15.58
C PHE A 155 -0.95 0.12 16.51
N ALA A 156 -1.58 0.08 17.69
CA ALA A 156 -1.33 -0.92 18.71
C ALA A 156 -2.39 -2.00 18.83
N HIS A 157 -3.50 -1.92 18.07
CA HIS A 157 -4.57 -2.91 18.12
C HIS A 157 -5.43 -2.87 16.84
N ASN A 158 -5.59 -4.00 16.15
CA ASN A 158 -6.44 -4.20 14.98
C ASN A 158 -6.35 -3.05 13.96
N THR A 159 -5.15 -2.73 13.52
CA THR A 159 -4.87 -1.56 12.64
C THR A 159 -5.56 -1.66 11.30
N LEU A 160 -5.62 -2.86 10.68
CA LEU A 160 -6.30 -3.05 9.39
C LEU A 160 -7.80 -2.79 9.53
N THR A 161 -8.40 -3.29 10.62
CA THR A 161 -9.81 -3.02 10.94
C THR A 161 -10.07 -1.53 11.06
N PHE A 162 -9.17 -0.79 11.73
CA PHE A 162 -9.31 0.66 11.86
C PHE A 162 -9.15 1.38 10.52
N ASP A 163 -8.16 1.03 9.72
CA ASP A 163 -7.94 1.60 8.39
C ASP A 163 -9.16 1.38 7.48
N LEU A 164 -9.76 0.19 7.54
CA LEU A 164 -10.98 -0.18 6.82
C LEU A 164 -12.27 0.48 7.39
N GLY A 165 -12.15 1.33 8.42
CA GLY A 165 -13.28 2.07 9.00
C GLY A 165 -14.04 1.33 10.10
N GLY A 166 -13.60 0.12 10.47
CA GLY A 166 -14.22 -0.70 11.51
C GLY A 166 -13.89 -0.24 12.94
N ASN A 167 -14.47 -0.94 13.89
CA ASN A 167 -14.22 -0.77 15.33
C ASN A 167 -13.11 -1.74 15.78
N LYS A 168 -11.90 -1.22 15.93
CA LYS A 168 -10.71 -1.97 16.33
C LYS A 168 -10.77 -2.57 17.74
N ASP A 169 -11.67 -2.06 18.59
CA ASP A 169 -11.76 -2.40 20.02
C ASP A 169 -12.92 -3.33 20.35
N ARG A 170 -13.54 -3.96 19.34
CA ARG A 170 -14.48 -5.04 19.58
C ARG A 170 -13.79 -6.22 20.26
N PRO A 171 -14.43 -6.84 21.25
CA PRO A 171 -13.88 -8.00 21.95
C PRO A 171 -13.49 -9.13 20.97
N ALA A 172 -12.40 -9.83 21.23
CA ALA A 172 -11.99 -11.01 20.46
C ALA A 172 -13.05 -12.14 20.43
N THR A 173 -13.94 -12.15 21.41
CA THR A 173 -15.07 -13.10 21.50
C THR A 173 -16.23 -12.76 20.58
N ASP A 174 -16.26 -11.53 20.00
CA ASP A 174 -17.29 -11.11 19.05
C ASP A 174 -16.95 -11.57 17.62
N VAL A 175 -16.98 -12.88 17.42
CA VAL A 175 -16.70 -13.51 16.12
C VAL A 175 -17.69 -13.05 15.06
N THR A 176 -18.94 -12.82 15.43
CA THR A 176 -19.99 -12.33 14.53
C THR A 176 -19.63 -10.97 13.96
N TYR A 177 -19.05 -10.09 14.75
CA TYR A 177 -18.56 -8.80 14.25
C TYR A 177 -17.50 -8.98 13.18
N ALA A 178 -16.48 -9.80 13.41
CA ALA A 178 -15.40 -10.01 12.44
C ALA A 178 -15.92 -10.60 11.12
N GLN A 179 -16.85 -11.56 11.18
CA GLN A 179 -17.52 -12.16 10.02
C GLN A 179 -18.33 -11.13 9.22
N THR A 180 -19.19 -10.39 9.91
CA THR A 180 -20.03 -9.36 9.27
C THR A 180 -19.17 -8.28 8.64
N PHE A 181 -18.14 -7.81 9.35
CA PHE A 181 -17.24 -6.77 8.84
C PHE A 181 -16.44 -7.25 7.62
N ALA A 182 -15.94 -8.50 7.60
CA ALA A 182 -15.29 -9.06 6.41
C ALA A 182 -16.25 -9.10 5.20
N ALA A 183 -17.50 -9.52 5.40
CA ALA A 183 -18.51 -9.53 4.35
C ALA A 183 -18.88 -8.11 3.85
N GLU A 184 -18.89 -7.11 4.74
CA GLU A 184 -19.08 -5.70 4.35
C GLU A 184 -17.91 -5.18 3.52
N VAL A 185 -16.67 -5.49 3.91
CA VAL A 185 -15.47 -5.14 3.14
C VAL A 185 -15.49 -5.81 1.76
N GLU A 186 -15.83 -7.09 1.67
CA GLU A 186 -15.93 -7.80 0.39
C GLU A 186 -16.96 -7.22 -0.57
N LYS A 187 -18.10 -6.73 -0.06
CA LYS A 187 -19.12 -6.06 -0.89
C LYS A 187 -18.64 -4.73 -1.47
N VAL A 188 -17.62 -4.13 -0.90
CA VAL A 188 -17.12 -2.82 -1.33
C VAL A 188 -15.87 -2.93 -2.18
N PHE A 189 -14.92 -3.75 -1.75
CA PHE A 189 -13.62 -3.87 -2.40
C PHE A 189 -13.64 -4.96 -3.45
N SER A 190 -13.53 -4.58 -4.72
CA SER A 190 -13.44 -5.52 -5.86
C SER A 190 -12.21 -6.43 -5.76
N LEU A 191 -11.13 -5.92 -5.18
CA LEU A 191 -9.92 -6.68 -4.91
C LEU A 191 -9.29 -6.27 -3.58
N VAL A 192 -9.11 -7.24 -2.71
CA VAL A 192 -8.25 -7.15 -1.52
C VAL A 192 -6.98 -7.92 -1.82
N MET A 193 -5.90 -7.20 -2.01
CA MET A 193 -4.57 -7.74 -2.31
C MET A 193 -3.93 -8.29 -1.03
N ILE A 194 -3.01 -9.23 -1.18
CA ILE A 194 -2.23 -9.80 -0.06
C ILE A 194 -0.75 -9.53 -0.29
N SER A 195 -0.12 -8.90 0.68
CA SER A 195 1.28 -8.44 0.59
C SER A 195 2.29 -9.58 0.35
N GLU A 196 2.02 -10.74 0.92
CA GLU A 196 2.82 -11.95 0.76
C GLU A 196 2.75 -12.52 -0.68
N TYR A 197 1.66 -12.24 -1.39
CA TYR A 197 1.39 -12.64 -2.77
C TYR A 197 1.22 -11.39 -3.64
N PHE A 198 2.20 -10.46 -3.55
CA PHE A 198 2.10 -9.15 -4.18
C PHE A 198 2.09 -9.23 -5.70
N ASP A 199 2.96 -10.06 -6.30
CA ASP A 199 3.03 -10.26 -7.75
C ASP A 199 1.74 -10.89 -8.28
N GLU A 200 1.21 -11.92 -7.61
CA GLU A 200 -0.03 -12.60 -7.94
C GLU A 200 -1.23 -11.64 -7.79
N SER A 201 -1.23 -10.83 -6.75
CA SER A 201 -2.24 -9.78 -6.53
C SER A 201 -2.21 -8.73 -7.64
N LEU A 202 -1.03 -8.35 -8.14
CA LEU A 202 -0.89 -7.44 -9.28
C LEU A 202 -1.38 -8.04 -10.58
N VAL A 203 -1.22 -9.36 -10.79
CA VAL A 203 -1.80 -10.05 -11.94
C VAL A 203 -3.32 -9.95 -11.91
N LEU A 204 -3.97 -10.24 -10.76
CA LEU A 204 -5.42 -10.05 -10.64
C LEU A 204 -5.85 -8.60 -10.85
N LEU A 205 -5.11 -7.65 -10.31
CA LEU A 205 -5.38 -6.22 -10.49
C LEU A 205 -5.32 -5.82 -11.97
N ARG A 206 -4.29 -6.28 -12.69
CA ARG A 206 -4.12 -6.05 -14.11
C ARG A 206 -5.34 -6.55 -14.90
N HIS A 207 -5.85 -7.75 -14.62
CA HIS A 207 -7.03 -8.29 -15.24
C HIS A 207 -8.29 -7.50 -14.88
N LEU A 208 -8.47 -7.14 -13.60
CA LEU A 208 -9.60 -6.36 -13.12
C LEU A 208 -9.70 -4.99 -13.80
N LEU A 209 -8.56 -4.32 -14.01
CA LEU A 209 -8.49 -2.96 -14.54
C LEU A 209 -8.24 -2.91 -16.08
N SER A 210 -8.10 -4.04 -16.75
CA SER A 210 -7.69 -4.13 -18.16
C SER A 210 -6.38 -3.38 -18.45
N TRP A 211 -5.41 -3.46 -17.53
CA TRP A 211 -4.12 -2.80 -17.62
C TRP A 211 -3.09 -3.65 -18.35
N ASP A 212 -2.08 -2.99 -18.92
CA ASP A 212 -0.93 -3.65 -19.51
C ASP A 212 0.06 -4.13 -18.45
N LEU A 213 0.95 -5.04 -18.83
CA LEU A 213 2.00 -5.51 -17.94
C LEU A 213 2.90 -4.36 -17.44
N ASP A 214 3.21 -3.41 -18.32
CA ASP A 214 4.05 -2.25 -18.00
C ASP A 214 3.40 -1.28 -17.00
N ASP A 215 2.07 -1.33 -16.84
CA ASP A 215 1.36 -0.52 -15.85
C ASP A 215 1.65 -0.96 -14.42
N ILE A 216 1.93 -2.26 -14.22
CA ILE A 216 2.12 -2.88 -12.91
C ILE A 216 3.58 -3.17 -12.56
N VAL A 217 4.54 -2.90 -13.46
CA VAL A 217 5.98 -3.07 -13.16
C VAL A 217 6.41 -2.12 -12.05
N TYR A 218 7.20 -2.59 -11.09
CA TYR A 218 7.59 -1.81 -9.92
C TYR A 218 9.00 -2.11 -9.42
N LEU A 219 9.51 -1.20 -8.57
CA LEU A 219 10.61 -1.44 -7.64
C LEU A 219 10.06 -1.41 -6.22
N LYS A 220 10.59 -2.25 -5.33
CA LYS A 220 10.13 -2.31 -3.93
C LYS A 220 10.50 -1.02 -3.21
N LEU A 221 9.51 -0.30 -2.67
CA LEU A 221 9.70 0.93 -1.93
C LEU A 221 9.38 0.76 -0.45
N ASN A 222 9.96 1.63 0.37
CA ASN A 222 9.70 1.68 1.81
C ASN A 222 9.95 0.34 2.53
N VAL A 223 10.98 -0.38 2.09
CA VAL A 223 11.38 -1.67 2.66
C VAL A 223 12.40 -1.42 3.75
N ARG A 224 12.26 -2.09 4.89
CA ARG A 224 13.30 -2.08 5.93
C ARG A 224 14.58 -2.74 5.42
N THR A 225 15.73 -2.22 5.87
CA THR A 225 17.01 -2.89 5.59
C THR A 225 17.01 -4.31 6.19
N GLU A 226 17.72 -5.24 5.56
CA GLU A 226 17.76 -6.64 6.05
C GLU A 226 18.29 -6.72 7.48
N SER A 227 19.26 -5.87 7.84
CA SER A 227 19.81 -5.78 9.21
C SER A 227 18.78 -5.32 10.26
N SER A 228 17.71 -4.65 9.85
CA SER A 228 16.66 -4.16 10.75
C SER A 228 15.46 -5.10 10.90
N LYS A 229 15.43 -6.19 10.13
CA LYS A 229 14.40 -7.22 10.25
C LYS A 229 14.76 -8.21 11.35
N LYS A 230 13.86 -8.40 12.30
CA LYS A 230 14.02 -9.40 13.36
C LYS A 230 13.04 -10.56 13.10
N SER A 231 13.53 -11.78 13.23
CA SER A 231 12.65 -12.95 13.26
C SER A 231 11.87 -12.95 14.57
N LEU A 232 10.59 -13.24 14.49
CA LEU A 232 9.76 -13.39 15.69
C LEU A 232 10.13 -14.69 16.42
N SER A 233 10.19 -14.64 17.75
CA SER A 233 10.42 -15.83 18.57
C SER A 233 9.27 -16.83 18.42
N PRO A 234 9.54 -18.14 18.58
CA PRO A 234 8.51 -19.19 18.50
C PRO A 234 7.31 -18.87 19.41
N GLY A 235 6.10 -19.02 18.87
CA GLY A 235 4.84 -18.75 19.60
C GLY A 235 4.42 -17.28 19.67
N LEU A 236 5.33 -16.32 19.44
CA LEU A 236 4.98 -14.89 19.42
C LEU A 236 3.98 -14.54 18.31
N PRO A 237 4.10 -15.06 17.07
CA PRO A 237 3.11 -14.82 16.02
C PRO A 237 1.69 -15.17 16.42
N GLY A 238 1.47 -16.32 17.06
CA GLY A 238 0.15 -16.73 17.55
C GLY A 238 -0.43 -15.77 18.58
N LYS A 239 0.40 -15.29 19.52
CA LYS A 239 -0.04 -14.30 20.51
C LYS A 239 -0.37 -12.94 19.89
N ILE A 240 0.41 -12.49 18.90
CA ILE A 240 0.13 -11.26 18.17
C ILE A 240 -1.20 -11.36 17.41
N ARG A 241 -1.45 -12.48 16.73
CA ARG A 241 -2.71 -12.75 16.05
C ARG A 241 -3.90 -12.78 17.02
N ALA A 242 -3.72 -13.39 18.18
CA ALA A 242 -4.75 -13.41 19.24
C ALA A 242 -5.07 -11.99 19.74
N TRP A 243 -4.06 -11.13 19.92
CA TRP A 243 -4.24 -9.74 20.26
C TRP A 243 -4.95 -8.95 19.16
N ASN A 244 -4.62 -9.19 17.90
CA ASN A 244 -5.21 -8.54 16.73
C ASN A 244 -6.21 -9.49 16.04
N SER A 245 -7.16 -10.03 16.78
CA SER A 245 -8.02 -11.13 16.33
C SER A 245 -8.92 -10.78 15.14
N ILE A 246 -9.38 -9.54 15.04
CA ILE A 246 -10.21 -9.09 13.93
C ILE A 246 -9.36 -8.97 12.66
N ASP A 247 -8.16 -8.38 12.77
CA ASP A 247 -7.22 -8.31 11.65
C ASP A 247 -6.79 -9.71 11.19
N ALA A 248 -6.60 -10.65 12.13
CA ALA A 248 -6.28 -12.04 11.81
C ALA A 248 -7.41 -12.72 11.02
N TYR A 249 -8.66 -12.52 11.44
CA TYR A 249 -9.82 -13.02 10.71
C TYR A 249 -9.92 -12.42 9.30
N LEU A 250 -9.78 -11.10 9.18
CA LEU A 250 -9.79 -10.41 7.88
C LEU A 250 -8.71 -10.95 6.94
N TYR A 251 -7.50 -11.11 7.46
CA TYR A 251 -6.39 -11.64 6.66
C TYR A 251 -6.68 -13.06 6.16
N ASP A 252 -7.11 -13.96 7.04
CA ASP A 252 -7.39 -15.35 6.67
C ASP A 252 -8.53 -15.43 5.64
N TYR A 253 -9.58 -14.64 5.83
CA TYR A 253 -10.72 -14.57 4.92
C TYR A 253 -10.29 -14.08 3.53
N PHE A 254 -9.57 -12.96 3.45
CA PHE A 254 -9.18 -12.38 2.16
C PHE A 254 -8.01 -13.10 1.51
N ASN A 255 -7.15 -13.75 2.27
CA ASN A 255 -6.15 -14.67 1.74
C ASN A 255 -6.82 -15.83 1.01
N ALA A 256 -7.82 -16.46 1.62
CA ALA A 256 -8.60 -17.50 0.97
C ALA A 256 -9.35 -16.98 -0.28
N SER A 257 -10.00 -15.81 -0.19
CA SER A 257 -10.69 -15.16 -1.31
C SER A 257 -9.73 -14.85 -2.47
N LEU A 258 -8.51 -14.40 -2.19
CA LEU A 258 -7.48 -14.18 -3.21
C LEU A 258 -7.17 -15.45 -3.99
N TRP A 259 -6.94 -16.58 -3.30
CA TRP A 259 -6.62 -17.85 -3.93
C TRP A 259 -7.79 -18.42 -4.75
N VAL A 260 -9.03 -18.19 -4.32
CA VAL A 260 -10.21 -18.51 -5.15
C VAL A 260 -10.20 -17.73 -6.47
N LYS A 261 -9.91 -16.42 -6.43
CA LYS A 261 -9.81 -15.56 -7.62
C LYS A 261 -8.64 -15.97 -8.54
N LEU A 262 -7.47 -16.29 -7.96
CA LEU A 262 -6.31 -16.78 -8.71
C LEU A 262 -6.60 -18.13 -9.40
N SER A 263 -7.25 -19.04 -8.69
CA SER A 263 -7.65 -20.34 -9.24
C SER A 263 -8.66 -20.19 -10.39
N ALA A 264 -9.60 -19.24 -10.27
CA ALA A 264 -10.56 -18.93 -11.32
C ALA A 264 -9.90 -18.35 -12.59
N LEU A 265 -8.80 -17.61 -12.43
CA LEU A 265 -7.98 -17.11 -13.55
C LEU A 265 -7.14 -18.23 -14.20
N GLY A 266 -6.85 -19.29 -13.44
CA GLY A 266 -5.98 -20.40 -13.81
C GLY A 266 -4.55 -20.23 -13.28
N LEU A 267 -4.13 -21.10 -12.37
CA LEU A 267 -2.84 -20.98 -11.68
C LEU A 267 -1.64 -20.99 -12.63
N ASP A 268 -1.68 -21.77 -13.70
CA ASP A 268 -0.61 -21.79 -14.71
C ASP A 268 -0.51 -20.46 -15.46
N CYS A 269 -1.64 -19.80 -15.72
CA CYS A 269 -1.67 -18.49 -16.33
C CYS A 269 -1.12 -17.43 -15.38
N VAL A 270 -1.49 -17.49 -14.10
CA VAL A 270 -0.94 -16.62 -13.06
C VAL A 270 0.58 -16.79 -12.98
N ALA A 271 1.07 -18.01 -12.90
CA ALA A 271 2.51 -18.29 -12.82
C ALA A 271 3.28 -17.74 -14.04
N LYS A 272 2.71 -17.88 -15.24
CA LYS A 272 3.29 -17.32 -16.47
C LYS A 272 3.32 -15.79 -16.43
N GLU A 273 2.25 -15.14 -16.00
CA GLU A 273 2.19 -13.67 -15.93
C GLU A 273 3.11 -13.13 -14.84
N VAL A 274 3.21 -13.78 -13.68
CA VAL A 274 4.18 -13.44 -12.63
C VAL A 274 5.61 -13.57 -13.16
N TYR A 275 5.92 -14.62 -13.93
CA TYR A 275 7.22 -14.76 -14.57
C TYR A 275 7.52 -13.59 -15.52
N LEU A 276 6.56 -13.22 -16.38
CA LEU A 276 6.69 -12.08 -17.29
C LEU A 276 6.87 -10.74 -16.54
N LEU A 277 6.13 -10.56 -15.44
CA LEU A 277 6.27 -9.38 -14.57
C LEU A 277 7.68 -9.29 -13.99
N ARG A 278 8.21 -10.40 -13.46
CA ARG A 278 9.57 -10.44 -12.92
C ARG A 278 10.64 -10.17 -13.98
N GLN A 279 10.47 -10.67 -15.17
CA GLN A 279 11.36 -10.33 -16.30
C GLN A 279 11.27 -8.82 -16.65
N ALA A 280 10.09 -8.22 -16.59
CA ALA A 280 9.95 -6.79 -16.81
C ALA A 280 10.61 -5.96 -15.70
N GLN A 281 10.54 -6.42 -14.44
CA GLN A 281 11.26 -5.81 -13.30
C GLN A 281 12.80 -5.92 -13.46
N GLU A 282 13.30 -7.04 -13.96
CA GLU A 282 14.73 -7.20 -14.27
C GLU A 282 15.17 -6.22 -15.36
N ARG A 283 14.38 -6.08 -16.45
CA ARG A 283 14.65 -5.08 -17.50
C ARG A 283 14.64 -3.66 -16.97
N LEU A 284 13.65 -3.32 -16.10
CA LEU A 284 13.58 -2.03 -15.42
C LEU A 284 14.83 -1.78 -14.57
N THR A 285 15.22 -2.76 -13.76
CA THR A 285 16.41 -2.71 -12.91
C THR A 285 17.66 -2.48 -13.75
N LYS A 286 17.83 -3.24 -14.83
CA LYS A 286 18.96 -3.08 -15.76
C LYS A 286 18.98 -1.70 -16.42
N ARG A 287 17.81 -1.17 -16.79
CA ARG A 287 17.69 0.16 -17.39
C ARG A 287 18.10 1.27 -16.42
N CYS A 288 17.67 1.17 -15.15
CA CYS A 288 17.88 2.20 -14.16
C CYS A 288 19.24 2.12 -13.44
N PHE A 289 19.78 0.93 -13.25
CA PHE A 289 20.98 0.71 -12.45
C PHE A 289 22.13 0.06 -13.24
N GLY A 290 21.91 -0.29 -14.52
CA GLY A 290 22.91 -0.95 -15.37
C GLY A 290 23.22 -2.36 -14.88
N LYS A 291 24.51 -2.69 -14.80
CA LYS A 291 24.98 -3.97 -14.26
C LYS A 291 25.07 -3.98 -12.73
N GLN A 292 24.86 -2.84 -12.09
CA GLN A 292 24.92 -2.73 -10.65
C GLN A 292 23.62 -3.30 -10.04
N ILE A 293 23.77 -4.11 -9.01
CA ILE A 293 22.64 -4.49 -8.16
C ILE A 293 22.13 -3.19 -7.52
N PRO A 294 20.82 -2.90 -7.56
CA PRO A 294 20.29 -1.73 -6.89
C PRO A 294 20.69 -1.80 -5.42
N LEU A 295 21.66 -0.97 -5.02
CA LEU A 295 22.05 -0.89 -3.64
C LEU A 295 20.96 -0.15 -2.89
N SER A 296 20.15 -0.94 -2.20
CA SER A 296 19.25 -0.46 -1.17
C SER A 296 20.08 0.14 -0.05
N ARG A 297 19.99 1.46 0.13
CA ARG A 297 20.76 2.21 1.14
C ARG A 297 19.84 2.71 2.25
N SER A 298 20.38 2.87 3.44
CA SER A 298 19.66 3.58 4.49
C SER A 298 19.38 5.04 4.07
N ALA A 299 18.32 5.63 4.60
CA ALA A 299 17.93 6.99 4.21
C ALA A 299 19.07 8.03 4.39
N SER A 300 19.92 7.84 5.41
CA SER A 300 21.07 8.71 5.66
C SER A 300 22.18 8.60 4.60
N GLU A 301 22.33 7.43 3.99
CA GLU A 301 23.35 7.15 2.97
C GLU A 301 22.93 7.57 1.55
N ILE A 302 21.63 7.84 1.33
CA ILE A 302 21.14 8.31 0.03
C ILE A 302 21.68 9.72 -0.23
N LYS A 303 22.44 9.85 -1.32
CA LYS A 303 23.08 11.11 -1.71
C LYS A 303 22.07 12.19 -2.08
N ASN A 304 21.11 11.83 -2.93
CA ASN A 304 20.04 12.75 -3.33
C ASN A 304 19.01 12.87 -2.19
N LYS A 305 18.98 14.04 -1.54
CA LYS A 305 18.07 14.32 -0.42
C LYS A 305 16.59 14.14 -0.79
N ASP A 306 16.22 14.43 -2.04
CA ASP A 306 14.85 14.31 -2.54
C ASP A 306 14.39 12.85 -2.71
N LEU A 307 15.32 11.90 -2.62
CA LEU A 307 15.03 10.47 -2.66
C LEU A 307 15.06 9.81 -1.27
N ARG A 308 15.31 10.58 -0.22
CA ARG A 308 15.31 10.06 1.14
C ARG A 308 13.88 9.77 1.61
N PRO A 309 13.55 8.52 1.96
CA PRO A 309 12.25 8.21 2.53
C PRO A 309 12.09 8.95 3.87
N TRP A 310 10.86 9.35 4.17
CA TRP A 310 10.53 9.88 5.47
C TRP A 310 10.69 8.80 6.55
N LEU A 311 11.31 9.15 7.66
CA LEU A 311 11.54 8.26 8.80
C LEU A 311 10.80 8.81 10.03
N PRO A 312 10.07 7.98 10.78
CA PRO A 312 9.42 8.39 12.02
C PRO A 312 10.44 8.68 13.14
N SER A 313 11.60 8.03 13.11
CA SER A 313 12.70 8.25 14.05
C SER A 313 14.01 7.74 13.46
N ASN A 314 15.14 8.13 14.10
CA ASN A 314 16.46 7.65 13.70
C ASN A 314 16.69 6.15 13.97
N MET A 315 15.80 5.51 14.74
CA MET A 315 15.85 4.07 15.00
C MET A 315 15.28 3.23 13.88
N VAL A 316 14.49 3.85 13.00
CA VAL A 316 13.85 3.15 11.86
C VAL A 316 14.76 3.24 10.64
N GLN A 317 15.19 2.09 10.13
CA GLN A 317 16.02 2.02 8.94
C GLN A 317 15.19 1.55 7.73
N ILE A 318 14.81 2.52 6.90
CA ILE A 318 14.16 2.28 5.62
C ILE A 318 15.18 2.44 4.52
N ALA A 319 15.16 1.51 3.60
CA ALA A 319 15.98 1.52 2.43
C ALA A 319 15.36 2.32 1.29
N GLY A 320 16.18 3.06 0.58
CA GLY A 320 15.86 3.75 -0.65
C GLY A 320 16.96 3.51 -1.69
N TYR A 321 16.91 4.25 -2.78
CA TYR A 321 17.81 4.07 -3.91
C TYR A 321 18.47 5.39 -4.32
N ASP A 322 19.74 5.33 -4.71
CA ASP A 322 20.40 6.34 -5.53
C ASP A 322 20.50 5.85 -6.97
N LEU A 323 20.33 6.75 -7.92
CA LEU A 323 20.60 6.44 -9.33
C LEU A 323 22.10 6.60 -9.65
N PRO A 324 22.63 5.80 -10.58
CA PRO A 324 23.98 5.99 -11.10
C PRO A 324 24.16 7.40 -11.71
N THR A 325 25.38 7.93 -11.62
CA THR A 325 25.68 9.26 -12.16
C THR A 325 25.90 9.27 -13.69
N ASN A 326 26.16 8.12 -14.27
CA ASN A 326 26.51 7.92 -15.69
C ASN A 326 25.31 7.50 -16.56
N ILE A 327 24.09 7.93 -16.21
CA ILE A 327 22.89 7.71 -17.01
C ILE A 327 22.45 9.00 -17.69
N THR A 328 21.77 8.90 -18.85
CA THR A 328 21.19 10.06 -19.54
C THR A 328 20.09 10.73 -18.73
N ASN A 329 19.84 12.01 -18.98
CA ASN A 329 18.75 12.74 -18.30
C ASN A 329 17.39 12.07 -18.53
N GLU A 330 17.10 11.58 -19.73
CA GLU A 330 15.87 10.85 -20.04
C GLU A 330 15.70 9.58 -19.17
N VAL A 331 16.75 8.76 -19.09
CA VAL A 331 16.74 7.55 -18.24
C VAL A 331 16.60 7.94 -16.78
N LYS A 332 17.28 9.01 -16.34
CA LYS A 332 17.19 9.51 -14.97
C LYS A 332 15.75 9.93 -14.62
N GLU A 333 15.10 10.74 -15.44
CA GLU A 333 13.71 11.17 -15.22
C GLU A 333 12.74 10.00 -15.20
N PHE A 334 12.91 9.05 -16.11
CA PHE A 334 12.13 7.82 -16.13
C PHE A 334 12.29 7.03 -14.82
N CYS A 335 13.53 6.78 -14.39
CA CYS A 335 13.82 5.96 -13.22
C CYS A 335 13.45 6.63 -11.89
N LEU A 336 13.56 7.97 -11.83
CA LEU A 336 13.13 8.71 -10.64
C LEU A 336 11.68 8.42 -10.25
N LYS A 337 10.79 8.23 -11.22
CA LYS A 337 9.36 7.92 -10.96
C LYS A 337 9.19 6.57 -10.22
N TYR A 338 10.07 5.61 -10.45
CA TYR A 338 10.01 4.28 -9.82
C TYR A 338 10.58 4.24 -8.41
N ILE A 339 11.49 5.16 -8.07
CA ILE A 339 12.21 5.17 -6.80
C ILE A 339 11.83 6.34 -5.88
N MET A 340 11.01 7.26 -6.38
CA MET A 340 10.60 8.45 -5.62
C MET A 340 9.78 8.06 -4.39
N PRO A 341 10.15 8.51 -3.19
CA PRO A 341 9.39 8.26 -1.99
C PRO A 341 8.02 8.97 -2.03
N GLU A 342 7.09 8.44 -1.26
CA GLU A 342 5.68 8.84 -1.24
C GLU A 342 5.46 10.35 -1.07
N VAL A 343 6.14 10.94 -0.09
CA VAL A 343 5.97 12.36 0.26
C VAL A 343 6.38 13.27 -0.90
N GLN A 344 7.57 13.03 -1.44
CA GLN A 344 8.10 13.81 -2.56
C GLN A 344 7.27 13.62 -3.82
N TYR A 345 6.81 12.39 -4.08
CA TYR A 345 5.97 12.14 -5.24
C TYR A 345 4.60 12.82 -5.12
N THR A 346 3.98 12.77 -3.95
CA THR A 346 2.71 13.48 -3.67
C THR A 346 2.87 14.98 -3.91
N GLN A 347 3.94 15.61 -3.41
CA GLN A 347 4.22 17.03 -3.63
C GLN A 347 4.41 17.37 -5.11
N LYS A 348 5.19 16.56 -5.84
CA LYS A 348 5.42 16.74 -7.26
C LYS A 348 4.12 16.67 -8.06
N LEU A 349 3.26 15.70 -7.76
CA LEU A 349 1.97 15.53 -8.42
C LEU A 349 1.03 16.71 -8.12
N LEU A 350 0.99 17.19 -6.88
CA LEU A 350 0.19 18.35 -6.52
C LEU A 350 0.63 19.57 -7.31
N GLN A 351 1.92 19.89 -7.33
CA GLN A 351 2.45 21.02 -8.10
C GLN A 351 2.11 20.90 -9.59
N SER A 352 2.28 19.71 -10.17
CA SER A 352 1.96 19.46 -11.58
C SER A 352 0.48 19.69 -11.90
N GLN A 353 -0.43 19.24 -11.03
CA GLN A 353 -1.88 19.41 -11.22
C GLN A 353 -2.30 20.88 -11.07
N LEU A 354 -1.72 21.61 -10.11
CA LEU A 354 -1.96 23.04 -9.93
C LEU A 354 -1.57 23.85 -11.17
N VAL A 355 -0.38 23.59 -11.72
CA VAL A 355 0.09 24.27 -12.96
C VAL A 355 -0.87 24.02 -14.12
N LYS A 356 -1.27 22.76 -14.34
CA LYS A 356 -2.21 22.40 -15.42
C LYS A 356 -3.55 23.14 -15.27
N ARG A 357 -4.08 23.21 -14.05
CA ARG A 357 -5.36 23.88 -13.79
C ARG A 357 -5.31 25.37 -14.04
N HIS A 358 -4.23 26.05 -13.61
CA HIS A 358 -4.05 27.47 -13.88
C HIS A 358 -3.95 27.77 -15.37
N GLN A 359 -3.25 26.93 -16.15
CA GLN A 359 -3.18 27.06 -17.60
C GLN A 359 -4.55 26.88 -18.27
N SER A 360 -5.36 25.92 -17.83
CA SER A 360 -6.72 25.68 -18.36
C SER A 360 -7.73 26.76 -17.97
N SER A 361 -7.48 27.53 -16.92
CA SER A 361 -8.35 28.64 -16.47
C SER A 361 -8.04 29.97 -17.19
N GLN A 362 -6.97 30.03 -17.96
CA GLN A 362 -6.56 31.22 -18.74
C GLN A 362 -6.97 31.15 -20.22
N ILE A 363 -7.56 30.05 -20.64
CA ILE A 363 -8.15 29.81 -21.97
C ILE A 363 -9.69 29.91 -21.86
#